data_548a68d8beb13a2884c63ef30dd77f97
#
_entry.id   548a68d8beb13a2884c63ef30dd77f97
#
_cell.length_a   1.000
_cell.length_b   1.000
_cell.length_c   1.000
_cell.angle_alpha   90.00
_cell.angle_beta   90.00
_cell.angle_gamma   90.00
#
_symmetry.space_group_name_H-M   'P 1'
#
loop_
_entity.id
_entity.type
_entity.pdbx_description
1 polymer ?
#
loop_
_entity_poly.entity_id
_entity_poly.type
_entity_poly.pdbx_seq_one_letter_code
_entity_poly.pdbx_strand_id
1 'polypeptide(L)'
;MISTIRLEDKIKKLDQPWSPIEVARVNDQVIRMSLLKGEYHWHKHTNEDELFYVYRGKIVIQLKDQEDIVLREGEMVVIPKGVEHCPKSIEPSYVLVFEPYVLKSGGD
;
A
#
# COMPACT_ATOMS: atom_id res chain seq x y z
N MET A 1 4.32 0.27 -26.61
CA MET A 1 3.69 -1.05 -26.67
C MET A 1 2.71 -1.22 -25.53
N ILE A 2 1.54 -1.74 -25.80
CA ILE A 2 0.53 -2.01 -24.78
C ILE A 2 0.66 -3.47 -24.36
N SER A 3 0.87 -3.70 -23.06
CA SER A 3 1.12 -5.05 -22.54
C SER A 3 0.24 -5.33 -21.35
N THR A 4 -0.15 -6.60 -21.22
CA THR A 4 -0.86 -7.08 -20.04
C THR A 4 0.10 -7.15 -18.85
N ILE A 5 -0.36 -6.70 -17.69
CA ILE A 5 0.40 -6.81 -16.45
C ILE A 5 -0.25 -7.91 -15.61
N ARG A 6 0.56 -8.89 -15.19
CA ARG A 6 0.09 -9.98 -14.34
C ARG A 6 0.60 -9.74 -12.92
N LEU A 7 -0.32 -9.57 -11.99
CA LEU A 7 0.06 -9.31 -10.60
C LEU A 7 0.83 -10.48 -9.98
N GLU A 8 0.51 -11.72 -10.39
CA GLU A 8 1.25 -12.89 -9.90
C GLU A 8 2.72 -12.84 -10.27
N ASP A 9 3.05 -12.27 -11.43
CA ASP A 9 4.45 -12.11 -11.84
C ASP A 9 5.15 -11.06 -10.99
N LYS A 10 4.40 -10.03 -10.56
CA LYS A 10 4.96 -8.98 -9.71
C LYS A 10 5.26 -9.49 -8.30
N ILE A 11 4.42 -10.37 -7.77
CA ILE A 11 4.63 -10.99 -6.45
C ILE A 11 5.99 -11.66 -6.39
N LYS A 12 6.41 -12.33 -7.46
CA LYS A 12 7.69 -13.05 -7.50
C LYS A 12 8.90 -12.14 -7.33
N LYS A 13 8.72 -10.84 -7.53
CA LYS A 13 9.81 -9.85 -7.39
C LYS A 13 9.85 -9.23 -6.01
N LEU A 14 8.88 -9.55 -5.15
CA LEU A 14 8.77 -8.98 -3.81
C LEU A 14 9.38 -9.93 -2.80
N ASP A 15 10.66 -9.72 -2.48
CA ASP A 15 11.38 -10.55 -1.51
C ASP A 15 11.68 -9.84 -0.20
N GLN A 16 11.44 -8.53 -0.12
CA GLN A 16 11.68 -7.73 1.06
C GLN A 16 10.40 -7.03 1.52
N PRO A 17 10.04 -7.15 2.80
CA PRO A 17 8.89 -6.39 3.32
C PRO A 17 9.14 -4.89 3.21
N TRP A 18 8.06 -4.14 2.99
CA TRP A 18 8.09 -2.67 2.97
C TRP A 18 8.97 -2.07 1.89
N SER A 19 9.17 -2.79 0.79
CA SER A 19 9.95 -2.35 -0.35
C SER A 19 9.07 -2.40 -1.60
N PRO A 20 8.24 -1.38 -1.82
CA PRO A 20 7.29 -1.39 -2.93
C PRO A 20 7.98 -1.37 -4.29
N ILE A 21 7.34 -2.01 -5.26
CA ILE A 21 7.75 -1.96 -6.66
C ILE A 21 6.66 -1.29 -7.47
N GLU A 22 7.05 -0.60 -8.53
CA GLU A 22 6.10 0.01 -9.43
C GLU A 22 5.46 -1.06 -10.30
N VAL A 23 4.13 -1.08 -10.36
CA VAL A 23 3.37 -2.02 -11.18
C VAL A 23 2.91 -1.35 -12.47
N ALA A 24 2.35 -0.16 -12.38
CA ALA A 24 1.80 0.56 -13.53
C ALA A 24 1.74 2.05 -13.26
N ARG A 25 1.79 2.82 -14.33
CA ARG A 25 1.63 4.27 -14.28
C ARG A 25 0.37 4.67 -15.05
N VAL A 26 -0.41 5.55 -14.47
CA VAL A 26 -1.59 6.12 -15.12
C VAL A 26 -1.54 7.62 -14.91
N ASN A 27 -1.14 8.36 -15.94
CA ASN A 27 -0.93 9.81 -15.85
C ASN A 27 0.05 10.15 -14.73
N ASP A 28 -0.33 11.00 -13.77
CA ASP A 28 0.49 11.34 -12.62
C ASP A 28 0.29 10.40 -11.43
N GLN A 29 -0.45 9.31 -11.62
CA GLN A 29 -0.70 8.31 -10.59
C GLN A 29 0.14 7.06 -10.84
N VAL A 30 0.36 6.31 -9.78
CA VAL A 30 1.12 5.06 -9.85
C VAL A 30 0.41 3.99 -9.03
N ILE A 31 0.50 2.75 -9.51
CA ILE A 31 0.12 1.59 -8.72
C ILE A 31 1.42 0.91 -8.32
N ARG A 32 1.64 0.79 -7.01
CA ARG A 32 2.78 0.08 -6.45
C ARG A 32 2.28 -1.16 -5.72
N MET A 33 3.09 -2.22 -5.71
CA MET A 33 2.80 -3.42 -4.95
C MET A 33 3.87 -3.58 -3.88
N SER A 34 3.44 -3.98 -2.69
CA SER A 34 4.34 -4.19 -1.56
C SER A 34 4.00 -5.46 -0.81
N LEU A 35 5.04 -6.12 -0.30
CA LEU A 35 4.90 -7.19 0.68
C LEU A 35 4.89 -6.54 2.06
N LEU A 36 3.83 -6.82 2.83
CA LEU A 36 3.71 -6.33 4.20
C LEU A 36 3.87 -7.50 5.16
N LYS A 37 4.78 -7.34 6.13
CA LYS A 37 4.98 -8.30 7.20
C LYS A 37 5.51 -7.56 8.41
N GLY A 38 4.88 -7.77 9.56
CA GLY A 38 5.22 -7.04 10.78
C GLY A 38 4.57 -5.67 10.81
N GLU A 39 5.07 -4.81 11.68
CA GLU A 39 4.57 -3.45 11.84
C GLU A 39 5.52 -2.47 11.15
N TYR A 40 4.94 -1.52 10.42
CA TYR A 40 5.72 -0.48 9.77
C TYR A 40 6.06 0.61 10.80
N HIS A 41 6.15 1.85 10.38
CA HIS A 41 6.29 2.99 11.28
C HIS A 41 5.13 3.95 11.08
N TRP A 42 4.86 4.75 12.11
CA TRP A 42 3.85 5.80 12.03
C TRP A 42 4.33 6.90 11.09
N HIS A 43 3.48 7.29 10.16
CA HIS A 43 3.80 8.32 9.17
C HIS A 43 2.53 8.91 8.60
N LYS A 44 2.68 9.98 7.84
CA LYS A 44 1.58 10.60 7.10
C LYS A 44 2.09 11.10 5.76
N HIS A 45 1.16 11.34 4.86
CA HIS A 45 1.44 12.00 3.59
C HIS A 45 0.69 13.33 3.62
N THR A 46 1.45 14.43 3.66
CA THR A 46 0.86 15.76 3.89
C THR A 46 -0.05 16.20 2.76
N ASN A 47 0.30 15.88 1.53
CA ASN A 47 -0.38 16.42 0.35
C ASN A 47 -1.08 15.38 -0.52
N GLU A 48 -1.00 14.10 -0.19
CA GLU A 48 -1.54 13.05 -1.05
C GLU A 48 -2.45 12.11 -0.28
N ASP A 49 -3.56 11.74 -0.92
CA ASP A 49 -4.39 10.62 -0.47
C ASP A 49 -3.72 9.34 -0.96
N GLU A 50 -3.89 8.25 -0.20
CA GLU A 50 -3.31 6.97 -0.56
C GLU A 50 -4.35 5.88 -0.46
N LEU A 51 -4.59 5.15 -1.57
CA LEU A 51 -5.51 4.02 -1.57
C LEU A 51 -4.75 2.74 -1.31
N PHE A 52 -5.24 1.92 -0.36
CA PHE A 52 -4.74 0.57 -0.11
C PHE A 52 -5.76 -0.45 -0.60
N TYR A 53 -5.29 -1.47 -1.29
CA TYR A 53 -6.09 -2.60 -1.73
C TYR A 53 -5.36 -3.89 -1.38
N VAL A 54 -6.00 -4.79 -0.63
CA VAL A 54 -5.38 -6.07 -0.27
C VAL A 54 -5.61 -7.06 -1.39
N TYR A 55 -4.53 -7.43 -2.06
CA TYR A 55 -4.55 -8.42 -3.12
C TYR A 55 -4.56 -9.83 -2.52
N ARG A 56 -3.72 -10.08 -1.52
CA ARG A 56 -3.67 -11.34 -0.77
C ARG A 56 -3.34 -11.09 0.68
N GLY A 57 -4.03 -11.79 1.57
CA GLY A 57 -3.78 -11.73 2.99
C GLY A 57 -4.74 -10.84 3.71
N LYS A 58 -4.25 -10.23 4.77
CA LYS A 58 -5.05 -9.39 5.66
C LYS A 58 -4.12 -8.42 6.37
N ILE A 59 -4.49 -7.16 6.38
CA ILE A 59 -3.69 -6.13 7.03
C ILE A 59 -4.54 -5.32 8.00
N VAL A 60 -3.86 -4.63 8.90
CA VAL A 60 -4.48 -3.66 9.80
C VAL A 60 -3.79 -2.33 9.57
N ILE A 61 -4.57 -1.28 9.35
CA ILE A 61 -4.03 0.08 9.28
C ILE A 61 -4.42 0.77 10.58
N GLN A 62 -3.45 1.03 11.43
CA GLN A 62 -3.66 1.75 12.67
C GLN A 62 -3.76 3.23 12.34
N LEU A 63 -4.75 3.90 12.91
CA LEU A 63 -4.97 5.34 12.71
C LEU A 63 -4.80 6.06 14.04
N LYS A 64 -4.15 7.22 14.00
CA LYS A 64 -3.97 8.01 15.22
C LYS A 64 -5.33 8.53 15.70
N ASP A 65 -5.62 8.29 16.98
CA ASP A 65 -6.83 8.77 17.66
C ASP A 65 -8.14 8.27 17.03
N GLN A 66 -8.08 7.16 16.30
CA GLN A 66 -9.24 6.52 15.67
C GLN A 66 -9.10 5.01 15.77
N GLU A 67 -10.19 4.31 15.48
CA GLU A 67 -10.16 2.85 15.44
C GLU A 67 -9.33 2.36 14.27
N ASP A 68 -8.68 1.21 14.47
CA ASP A 68 -7.93 0.54 13.41
C ASP A 68 -8.87 0.13 12.28
N ILE A 69 -8.31 0.12 11.08
CA ILE A 69 -9.01 -0.39 9.90
C ILE A 69 -8.44 -1.76 9.58
N VAL A 70 -9.32 -2.77 9.51
CA VAL A 70 -8.93 -4.12 9.09
C VAL A 70 -9.34 -4.28 7.64
N LEU A 71 -8.38 -4.66 6.79
CA LEU A 71 -8.65 -4.95 5.38
C LEU A 71 -8.33 -6.40 5.10
N ARG A 72 -9.28 -7.09 4.47
CA ARG A 72 -9.13 -8.45 4.00
C ARG A 72 -8.97 -8.49 2.49
N GLU A 73 -8.66 -9.65 1.98
CA GLU A 73 -8.51 -9.87 0.55
C GLU A 73 -9.69 -9.26 -0.23
N GLY A 74 -9.37 -8.45 -1.24
CA GLY A 74 -10.36 -7.81 -2.08
C GLY A 74 -10.93 -6.50 -1.54
N GLU A 75 -10.52 -6.09 -0.33
CA GLU A 75 -11.02 -4.86 0.28
C GLU A 75 -10.03 -3.71 0.10
N MET A 76 -10.54 -2.50 0.06
CA MET A 76 -9.72 -1.31 -0.11
C MET A 76 -10.20 -0.17 0.77
N VAL A 77 -9.30 0.77 1.01
CA VAL A 77 -9.60 1.98 1.76
C VAL A 77 -8.73 3.12 1.24
N VAL A 78 -9.24 4.34 1.31
CA VAL A 78 -8.45 5.54 1.03
C VAL A 78 -8.08 6.16 2.37
N ILE A 79 -6.77 6.33 2.58
CA ILE A 79 -6.26 7.08 3.73
C ILE A 79 -6.08 8.53 3.26
N PRO A 80 -6.87 9.47 3.80
CA PRO A 80 -6.78 10.86 3.37
C PRO A 80 -5.43 11.49 3.74
N LYS A 81 -5.03 12.46 2.95
CA LYS A 81 -3.83 13.25 3.26
C LYS A 81 -3.89 13.79 4.68
N GLY A 82 -2.75 13.85 5.33
CA GLY A 82 -2.60 14.39 6.68
C GLY A 82 -2.95 13.42 7.81
N VAL A 83 -3.51 12.26 7.51
CA VAL A 83 -3.87 11.29 8.55
C VAL A 83 -2.66 10.43 8.91
N GLU A 84 -2.24 10.48 10.17
CA GLU A 84 -1.16 9.64 10.66
C GLU A 84 -1.62 8.20 10.76
N HIS A 85 -0.84 7.30 10.23
CA HIS A 85 -1.21 5.89 10.18
C HIS A 85 0.03 4.99 10.22
N CYS A 86 -0.21 3.73 10.59
CA CYS A 86 0.85 2.71 10.67
C CYS A 86 0.26 1.38 10.25
N PRO A 87 0.56 0.92 9.04
CA PRO A 87 0.10 -0.40 8.60
C PRO A 87 0.89 -1.51 9.25
N LYS A 88 0.23 -2.63 9.48
CA LYS A 88 0.87 -3.84 10.00
C LYS A 88 0.19 -5.07 9.44
N SER A 89 0.94 -6.18 9.40
CA SER A 89 0.43 -7.47 8.96
C SER A 89 1.13 -8.58 9.72
N ILE A 90 0.37 -9.44 10.41
CA ILE A 90 0.93 -10.57 11.16
C ILE A 90 1.48 -11.60 10.18
N GLU A 91 0.68 -11.97 9.18
CA GLU A 91 1.10 -12.88 8.13
C GLU A 91 1.55 -12.09 6.91
N PRO A 92 2.45 -12.64 6.08
CA PRO A 92 2.81 -11.94 4.85
C PRO A 92 1.57 -11.65 4.01
N SER A 93 1.45 -10.39 3.60
CA SER A 93 0.33 -9.94 2.78
C SER A 93 0.82 -9.11 1.62
N TYR A 94 0.10 -9.16 0.51
CA TYR A 94 0.45 -8.39 -0.69
C TYR A 94 -0.62 -7.34 -0.91
N VAL A 95 -0.19 -6.09 -0.99
CA VAL A 95 -1.09 -4.97 -1.18
C VAL A 95 -0.72 -4.17 -2.40
N LEU A 96 -1.72 -3.57 -3.01
CA LEU A 96 -1.52 -2.55 -4.04
C LEU A 96 -1.85 -1.21 -3.40
N VAL A 97 -1.02 -0.21 -3.68
CA VAL A 97 -1.34 1.17 -3.34
C VAL A 97 -1.49 1.94 -4.65
N PHE A 98 -2.51 2.78 -4.70
CA PHE A 98 -2.76 3.68 -5.81
C PHE A 98 -2.65 5.10 -5.28
N GLU A 99 -1.73 5.88 -5.86
CA GLU A 99 -1.32 7.14 -5.25
C GLU A 99 -0.63 8.03 -6.28
N PRO A 100 -0.56 9.36 -6.05
CA PRO A 100 0.26 10.21 -6.89
C PRO A 100 1.70 9.72 -6.91
N TYR A 101 2.33 9.76 -8.06
CA TYR A 101 3.69 9.24 -8.24
C TYR A 101 4.68 9.91 -7.28
N VAL A 102 4.47 11.19 -6.97
CA VAL A 102 5.38 11.95 -6.09
C VAL A 102 5.27 11.56 -4.62
N LEU A 103 4.26 10.76 -4.24
CA LEU A 103 4.08 10.33 -2.86
C LEU A 103 5.31 9.53 -2.39
N LYS A 104 5.80 9.86 -1.19
CA LYS A 104 6.91 9.14 -0.57
C LYS A 104 6.35 8.02 0.29
N SER A 105 6.64 6.78 -0.07
CA SER A 105 6.05 5.60 0.58
C SER A 105 6.26 5.58 2.10
N GLY A 106 7.40 6.05 2.59
CA GLY A 106 7.69 6.08 4.02
C GLY A 106 7.13 7.29 4.76
N GLY A 107 6.42 8.16 4.09
CA GLY A 107 5.84 9.37 4.66
C GLY A 107 6.73 10.59 4.51
N ASP A 108 6.16 11.71 4.84
CA ASP A 108 6.84 13.01 4.77
C ASP A 108 7.59 13.32 6.06
#